data_9a46a890886c712b030beb0f65cdb264
#
_entry.id   9a46a890886c712b030beb0f65cdb264
#
_cell.length_a   1.000
_cell.length_b   1.000
_cell.length_c   1.000
_cell.angle_alpha   90.00
_cell.angle_beta   90.00
_cell.angle_gamma   90.00
#
_symmetry.space_group_name_H-M   'P 1'
#
loop_
_entity.id
_entity.type
_entity.pdbx_description
1 polymer ?
#
loop_
_entity_poly.entity_id
_entity_poly.type
_entity_poly.pdbx_seq_one_letter_code
_entity_poly.pdbx_strand_id
1 'polypeptide(L)'
;MQGYLAEKASQGVAYDLRNALFEKIERLGFGYYDRQETGQLVTRLTSDVEQIRTFAGSGVVQLASAAIMLLGTTVLLLFLDLQLALVALATVPAIFVLLLRFVQRIGPLFRGVQQALGRLNTVLQEDLSGVKTIRAYAREDYETDRYREVNDDLLGRNLETVRTFANNFPFVFFVANLGTLGIVLFGGLRVIGGTLTVGELIAFNTYLGFLLFPILTIGFLSAAFSRAGASAARVFEILDAPIEVEDKPDAVALPPVRCRVEFDGVRFRYPGDEREVLKGVSFCVEPGQTAAILGTTGSGKSTLVNLLPRFYDVTGGAVRLDGHDVRDVTLSSLRSQVGIVLQETLLFSGTVRDNIAYGRPDATLDEVEAAARAARADEFVQGLPEGYGTVVGERGIGLSGGQRQRIAIARALLVDPRLLILDDSTSAVDAETEAAIQESLDRLMREEHRTVFVIAQRVSTVRDADLILVLDEGEIAARGTHEELVRTSELYNEILGSQLEPAPAGG
;
A
#
# COMPACT_ATOMS: atom_id res chain seq x y z
N MET A 1 6.40 7.39 -36.84
CA MET A 1 5.03 6.87 -36.67
C MET A 1 5.00 5.63 -35.75
N GLN A 2 5.82 4.60 -36.00
CA GLN A 2 5.90 3.38 -35.17
C GLN A 2 6.14 3.66 -33.68
N GLY A 3 7.12 4.48 -33.34
CA GLY A 3 7.43 4.82 -31.94
C GLY A 3 6.28 5.55 -31.23
N TYR A 4 5.57 6.45 -31.94
CA TYR A 4 4.41 7.13 -31.37
C TYR A 4 3.27 6.16 -31.08
N LEU A 5 2.98 5.24 -31.99
CA LEU A 5 1.91 4.25 -31.79
C LEU A 5 2.23 3.28 -30.67
N ALA A 6 3.50 2.82 -30.59
CA ALA A 6 3.96 1.95 -29.51
C ALA A 6 3.87 2.66 -28.16
N GLU A 7 4.31 3.92 -28.08
CA GLU A 7 4.23 4.70 -26.84
C GLU A 7 2.77 4.99 -26.45
N LYS A 8 1.89 5.33 -27.40
CA LYS A 8 0.47 5.54 -27.14
C LYS A 8 -0.19 4.27 -26.60
N ALA A 9 0.08 3.12 -27.18
CA ALA A 9 -0.45 1.83 -26.70
C ALA A 9 0.09 1.51 -25.30
N SER A 10 1.39 1.72 -25.08
CA SER A 10 2.06 1.51 -23.79
C SER A 10 1.47 2.39 -22.67
N GLN A 11 1.25 3.68 -22.95
CA GLN A 11 0.61 4.59 -21.99
C GLN A 11 -0.85 4.20 -21.73
N GLY A 12 -1.58 3.71 -22.76
CA GLY A 12 -2.93 3.16 -22.59
C GLY A 12 -2.95 1.97 -21.62
N VAL A 13 -2.05 1.01 -21.81
CA VAL A 13 -1.92 -0.15 -20.87
C VAL A 13 -1.63 0.31 -19.45
N ALA A 14 -0.72 1.29 -19.27
CA ALA A 14 -0.42 1.79 -17.94
C ALA A 14 -1.61 2.51 -17.28
N TYR A 15 -2.35 3.29 -18.08
CA TYR A 15 -3.57 3.97 -17.62
C TYR A 15 -4.64 2.96 -17.17
N ASP A 16 -4.93 1.97 -18.00
CA ASP A 16 -5.94 0.96 -17.71
C ASP A 16 -5.56 0.13 -16.47
N LEU A 17 -4.29 -0.31 -16.37
CA LEU A 17 -3.81 -1.05 -15.22
C LEU A 17 -3.85 -0.24 -13.93
N ARG A 18 -3.46 1.05 -13.96
CA ARG A 18 -3.53 1.90 -12.76
C ARG A 18 -4.96 2.11 -12.28
N ASN A 19 -5.88 2.36 -13.22
CA ASN A 19 -7.30 2.52 -12.88
C ASN A 19 -7.89 1.22 -12.30
N ALA A 20 -7.66 0.09 -12.97
CA ALA A 20 -8.15 -1.21 -12.49
C ALA A 20 -7.56 -1.59 -11.13
N LEU A 21 -6.25 -1.34 -10.93
CA LEU A 21 -5.61 -1.58 -9.63
C LEU A 21 -6.18 -0.68 -8.55
N PHE A 22 -6.33 0.61 -8.82
CA PHE A 22 -6.85 1.57 -7.85
C PHE A 22 -8.30 1.23 -7.47
N GLU A 23 -9.17 0.98 -8.45
CA GLU A 23 -10.54 0.53 -8.19
C GLU A 23 -10.59 -0.77 -7.37
N LYS A 24 -9.72 -1.73 -7.69
CA LYS A 24 -9.64 -2.98 -6.94
C LYS A 24 -9.17 -2.76 -5.51
N ILE A 25 -8.12 -1.96 -5.31
CA ILE A 25 -7.56 -1.61 -4.00
C ILE A 25 -8.64 -0.97 -3.12
N GLU A 26 -9.39 0.01 -3.63
CA GLU A 26 -10.48 0.67 -2.87
C GLU A 26 -11.61 -0.30 -2.45
N ARG A 27 -11.76 -1.41 -3.15
CA ARG A 27 -12.78 -2.45 -2.85
C ARG A 27 -12.29 -3.61 -2.00
N LEU A 28 -10.97 -3.74 -1.80
CA LEU A 28 -10.41 -4.80 -0.95
C LEU A 28 -10.78 -4.58 0.52
N GLY A 29 -11.05 -5.67 1.23
CA GLY A 29 -11.36 -5.65 2.66
C GLY A 29 -10.14 -5.30 3.52
N PHE A 30 -10.40 -4.85 4.76
CA PHE A 30 -9.35 -4.52 5.72
C PHE A 30 -8.40 -5.69 5.99
N GLY A 31 -8.88 -6.93 5.95
CA GLY A 31 -8.03 -8.12 6.10
C GLY A 31 -6.93 -8.24 5.07
N TYR A 32 -7.08 -7.64 3.87
CA TYR A 32 -6.00 -7.55 2.89
C TYR A 32 -4.95 -6.50 3.32
N TYR A 33 -5.40 -5.34 3.81
CA TYR A 33 -4.51 -4.26 4.27
C TYR A 33 -3.72 -4.64 5.53
N ASP A 34 -4.30 -5.41 6.44
CA ASP A 34 -3.61 -5.89 7.64
C ASP A 34 -2.40 -6.78 7.32
N ARG A 35 -2.44 -7.46 6.17
CA ARG A 35 -1.37 -8.36 5.71
C ARG A 35 -0.36 -7.70 4.78
N GLN A 36 -0.65 -6.51 4.29
CA GLN A 36 0.17 -5.84 3.27
C GLN A 36 0.64 -4.47 3.76
N GLU A 37 1.91 -4.19 3.55
CA GLU A 37 2.44 -2.85 3.80
C GLU A 37 1.94 -1.87 2.73
N THR A 38 1.38 -0.74 3.13
CA THR A 38 0.88 0.31 2.21
C THR A 38 1.94 0.73 1.18
N GLY A 39 3.23 0.78 1.58
CA GLY A 39 4.33 1.09 0.68
C GLY A 39 4.49 0.10 -0.48
N GLN A 40 4.15 -1.17 -0.27
CA GLN A 40 4.16 -2.17 -1.35
C GLN A 40 3.04 -1.92 -2.36
N LEU A 41 1.84 -1.55 -1.91
CA LEU A 41 0.72 -1.21 -2.80
C LEU A 41 1.05 0.00 -3.69
N VAL A 42 1.67 1.04 -3.11
CA VAL A 42 2.16 2.20 -3.88
C VAL A 42 3.20 1.77 -4.92
N THR A 43 4.14 0.88 -4.55
CA THR A 43 5.14 0.35 -5.48
C THR A 43 4.50 -0.40 -6.66
N ARG A 44 3.41 -1.17 -6.42
CA ARG A 44 2.69 -1.90 -7.47
C ARG A 44 1.98 -0.96 -8.44
N LEU A 45 1.34 0.10 -7.92
CA LEU A 45 0.67 1.12 -8.74
C LEU A 45 1.65 1.98 -9.58
N THR A 46 2.88 2.14 -9.09
CA THR A 46 3.88 3.01 -9.72
C THR A 46 4.93 2.20 -10.47
N SER A 47 5.86 1.59 -9.75
CA SER A 47 7.05 0.95 -10.29
C SER A 47 6.74 -0.31 -11.10
N ASP A 48 5.83 -1.18 -10.60
CA ASP A 48 5.49 -2.43 -11.30
C ASP A 48 4.72 -2.17 -12.59
N VAL A 49 3.74 -1.28 -12.56
CA VAL A 49 3.02 -0.87 -13.79
C VAL A 49 3.99 -0.23 -14.78
N GLU A 50 4.99 0.55 -14.31
CA GLU A 50 5.98 1.16 -15.18
C GLU A 50 6.88 0.11 -15.86
N GLN A 51 7.27 -0.98 -15.18
CA GLN A 51 8.01 -2.08 -15.77
C GLN A 51 7.20 -2.79 -16.88
N ILE A 52 5.91 -3.04 -16.62
CA ILE A 52 4.98 -3.63 -17.61
C ILE A 52 4.84 -2.68 -18.80
N ARG A 53 4.61 -1.38 -18.57
CA ARG A 53 4.49 -0.35 -19.59
C ARG A 53 5.70 -0.32 -20.52
N THR A 54 6.89 -0.23 -19.92
CA THR A 54 8.14 -0.14 -20.67
C THR A 54 8.35 -1.37 -21.55
N PHE A 55 8.03 -2.55 -21.04
CA PHE A 55 8.13 -3.78 -21.84
C PHE A 55 7.06 -3.85 -22.92
N ALA A 56 5.81 -3.54 -22.64
CA ALA A 56 4.70 -3.55 -23.60
C ALA A 56 4.91 -2.54 -24.74
N GLY A 57 5.52 -1.40 -24.47
CA GLY A 57 5.86 -0.39 -25.47
C GLY A 57 7.14 -0.73 -26.24
N SER A 58 8.27 -0.39 -25.67
CA SER A 58 9.57 -0.52 -26.35
C SER A 58 10.07 -1.95 -26.43
N GLY A 59 9.82 -2.78 -25.42
CA GLY A 59 10.33 -4.15 -25.35
C GLY A 59 9.78 -5.05 -26.45
N VAL A 60 8.47 -5.08 -26.63
CA VAL A 60 7.79 -5.89 -27.66
C VAL A 60 8.22 -5.45 -29.07
N VAL A 61 8.26 -4.13 -29.30
CA VAL A 61 8.69 -3.57 -30.60
C VAL A 61 10.15 -3.92 -30.90
N GLN A 62 11.04 -3.82 -29.91
CA GLN A 62 12.46 -4.17 -30.08
C GLN A 62 12.63 -5.67 -30.34
N LEU A 63 11.89 -6.55 -29.65
CA LEU A 63 11.90 -7.99 -29.90
C LEU A 63 11.43 -8.31 -31.31
N ALA A 64 10.30 -7.73 -31.73
CA ALA A 64 9.79 -7.94 -33.10
C ALA A 64 10.78 -7.44 -34.15
N SER A 65 11.35 -6.26 -33.96
CA SER A 65 12.35 -5.69 -34.86
C SER A 65 13.62 -6.55 -34.93
N ALA A 66 14.10 -7.04 -33.77
CA ALA A 66 15.27 -7.92 -33.71
C ALA A 66 14.99 -9.26 -34.41
N ALA A 67 13.80 -9.84 -34.23
CA ALA A 67 13.40 -11.08 -34.90
C ALA A 67 13.30 -10.91 -36.42
N ILE A 68 12.66 -9.83 -36.90
CA ILE A 68 12.52 -9.52 -38.32
C ILE A 68 13.93 -9.27 -38.93
N MET A 69 14.78 -8.51 -38.25
CA MET A 69 16.11 -8.22 -38.71
C MET A 69 17.00 -9.48 -38.79
N LEU A 70 16.95 -10.34 -37.75
CA LEU A 70 17.69 -11.59 -37.71
C LEU A 70 17.27 -12.55 -38.84
N LEU A 71 15.94 -12.79 -38.95
CA LEU A 71 15.38 -13.67 -39.97
C LEU A 71 15.58 -13.11 -41.37
N GLY A 72 15.28 -11.83 -41.59
CA GLY A 72 15.42 -11.17 -42.89
C GLY A 72 16.86 -11.17 -43.35
N THR A 73 17.82 -10.80 -42.49
CA THR A 73 19.23 -10.83 -42.82
C THR A 73 19.74 -12.24 -43.12
N THR A 74 19.32 -13.23 -42.31
CA THR A 74 19.66 -14.64 -42.54
C THR A 74 19.16 -15.12 -43.92
N VAL A 75 17.90 -14.84 -44.25
CA VAL A 75 17.32 -15.19 -45.56
C VAL A 75 18.05 -14.51 -46.69
N LEU A 76 18.35 -13.22 -46.60
CA LEU A 76 19.09 -12.48 -47.60
C LEU A 76 20.52 -13.06 -47.85
N LEU A 77 21.24 -13.40 -46.77
CA LEU A 77 22.56 -14.03 -46.88
C LEU A 77 22.49 -15.38 -47.61
N LEU A 78 21.48 -16.20 -47.27
CA LEU A 78 21.30 -17.52 -47.93
C LEU A 78 20.95 -17.41 -49.42
N PHE A 79 20.18 -16.38 -49.82
CA PHE A 79 19.87 -16.13 -51.21
C PHE A 79 21.05 -15.56 -52.04
N LEU A 80 21.94 -14.80 -51.40
CA LEU A 80 23.09 -14.22 -52.07
C LEU A 80 24.12 -15.29 -52.42
N ASP A 81 24.60 -16.03 -51.45
CA ASP A 81 25.53 -17.15 -51.62
C ASP A 81 25.48 -18.09 -50.39
N LEU A 82 25.15 -19.35 -50.64
CA LEU A 82 25.00 -20.34 -49.59
C LEU A 82 26.29 -20.64 -48.82
N GLN A 83 27.42 -20.71 -49.53
CA GLN A 83 28.71 -21.08 -48.91
C GLN A 83 29.22 -19.96 -48.02
N LEU A 84 29.14 -18.72 -48.48
CA LEU A 84 29.57 -17.55 -47.72
C LEU A 84 28.61 -17.28 -46.58
N ALA A 85 27.30 -17.54 -46.77
CA ALA A 85 26.28 -17.47 -45.70
C ALA A 85 26.57 -18.43 -44.54
N LEU A 86 27.01 -19.67 -44.84
CA LEU A 86 27.40 -20.64 -43.81
C LEU A 86 28.59 -20.15 -42.98
N VAL A 87 29.57 -19.47 -43.61
CA VAL A 87 30.70 -18.85 -42.87
C VAL A 87 30.20 -17.73 -41.95
N ALA A 88 29.34 -16.87 -42.46
CA ALA A 88 28.76 -15.79 -41.67
C ALA A 88 27.90 -16.35 -40.51
N LEU A 89 27.01 -17.29 -40.79
CA LEU A 89 26.10 -17.88 -39.82
C LEU A 89 26.82 -18.77 -38.78
N ALA A 90 28.01 -19.33 -39.10
CA ALA A 90 28.79 -20.08 -38.10
C ALA A 90 29.27 -19.21 -36.92
N THR A 91 29.37 -17.89 -37.11
CA THR A 91 29.68 -16.96 -35.99
C THR A 91 28.54 -16.75 -35.03
N VAL A 92 27.29 -16.88 -35.50
CA VAL A 92 26.08 -16.61 -34.70
C VAL A 92 25.95 -17.52 -33.46
N PRO A 93 26.07 -18.85 -33.54
CA PRO A 93 26.03 -19.73 -32.35
C PRO A 93 27.16 -19.42 -31.37
N ALA A 94 28.38 -19.10 -31.86
CA ALA A 94 29.51 -18.79 -30.98
C ALA A 94 29.22 -17.51 -30.16
N ILE A 95 28.76 -16.45 -30.83
CA ILE A 95 28.38 -15.19 -30.18
C ILE A 95 27.23 -15.43 -29.21
N PHE A 96 26.22 -16.19 -29.60
CA PHE A 96 25.09 -16.51 -28.75
C PHE A 96 25.48 -17.26 -27.44
N VAL A 97 26.38 -18.24 -27.55
CA VAL A 97 26.91 -18.96 -26.38
C VAL A 97 27.72 -18.03 -25.48
N LEU A 98 28.55 -17.14 -26.05
CA LEU A 98 29.29 -16.14 -25.26
C LEU A 98 28.34 -15.19 -24.51
N LEU A 99 27.29 -14.73 -25.18
CA LEU A 99 26.29 -13.86 -24.57
C LEU A 99 25.49 -14.57 -23.49
N LEU A 100 25.07 -15.81 -23.68
CA LEU A 100 24.38 -16.59 -22.64
C LEU A 100 25.25 -16.72 -21.39
N ARG A 101 26.53 -17.06 -21.54
CA ARG A 101 27.48 -17.14 -20.42
C ARG A 101 27.69 -15.80 -19.74
N PHE A 102 27.73 -14.73 -20.51
CA PHE A 102 27.85 -13.37 -19.99
C PHE A 102 26.62 -13.00 -19.17
N VAL A 103 25.38 -13.19 -19.70
CA VAL A 103 24.13 -12.89 -19.01
C VAL A 103 24.01 -13.68 -17.71
N GLN A 104 24.38 -14.97 -17.71
CA GLN A 104 24.37 -15.81 -16.51
C GLN A 104 25.35 -15.31 -15.43
N ARG A 105 26.49 -14.74 -15.81
CA ARG A 105 27.48 -14.19 -14.87
C ARG A 105 27.10 -12.79 -14.38
N ILE A 106 26.59 -11.95 -15.27
CA ILE A 106 26.32 -10.55 -14.93
C ILE A 106 25.06 -10.39 -14.05
N GLY A 107 24.07 -11.25 -14.22
CA GLY A 107 22.82 -11.20 -13.47
C GLY A 107 22.98 -11.24 -11.95
N PRO A 108 23.76 -12.19 -11.36
CA PRO A 108 24.07 -12.21 -9.92
C PRO A 108 24.82 -10.95 -9.46
N LEU A 109 25.77 -10.43 -10.26
CA LEU A 109 26.52 -9.21 -9.93
C LEU A 109 25.61 -7.99 -9.85
N PHE A 110 24.69 -7.80 -10.79
CA PHE A 110 23.70 -6.73 -10.72
C PHE A 110 22.81 -6.86 -9.49
N ARG A 111 22.38 -8.07 -9.12
CA ARG A 111 21.65 -8.29 -7.87
C ARG A 111 22.47 -7.90 -6.64
N GLY A 112 23.76 -8.24 -6.63
CA GLY A 112 24.68 -7.83 -5.58
C GLY A 112 24.83 -6.32 -5.46
N VAL A 113 24.92 -5.60 -6.58
CA VAL A 113 24.93 -4.12 -6.62
C VAL A 113 23.62 -3.56 -6.04
N GLN A 114 22.46 -4.10 -6.45
CA GLN A 114 21.17 -3.64 -5.93
C GLN A 114 21.01 -3.89 -4.41
N GLN A 115 21.51 -5.01 -3.90
CA GLN A 115 21.53 -5.29 -2.47
C GLN A 115 22.43 -4.33 -1.69
N ALA A 116 23.63 -4.01 -2.24
CA ALA A 116 24.52 -3.04 -1.62
C ALA A 116 23.94 -1.63 -1.63
N LEU A 117 23.30 -1.22 -2.74
CA LEU A 117 22.59 0.04 -2.84
C LEU A 117 21.40 0.10 -1.84
N GLY A 118 20.67 -1.00 -1.67
CA GLY A 118 19.61 -1.10 -0.67
C GLY A 118 20.15 -0.88 0.75
N ARG A 119 21.27 -1.51 1.12
CA ARG A 119 21.91 -1.29 2.44
C ARG A 119 22.35 0.15 2.62
N LEU A 120 22.95 0.77 1.59
CA LEU A 120 23.35 2.17 1.64
C LEU A 120 22.15 3.09 1.90
N ASN A 121 21.03 2.86 1.19
CA ASN A 121 19.80 3.62 1.38
C ASN A 121 19.22 3.43 2.79
N THR A 122 19.30 2.21 3.36
CA THR A 122 18.85 1.95 4.73
C THR A 122 19.66 2.76 5.74
N VAL A 123 21.00 2.74 5.65
CA VAL A 123 21.88 3.55 6.53
C VAL A 123 21.55 5.03 6.38
N LEU A 124 21.42 5.53 5.14
CA LEU A 124 21.06 6.92 4.89
C LEU A 124 19.71 7.31 5.51
N GLN A 125 18.71 6.44 5.38
CA GLN A 125 17.38 6.67 5.96
C GLN A 125 17.40 6.67 7.49
N GLU A 126 18.15 5.74 8.10
CA GLU A 126 18.36 5.68 9.56
C GLU A 126 19.02 6.96 10.04
N ASP A 127 20.11 7.42 9.41
CA ASP A 127 20.86 8.61 9.77
C ASP A 127 20.01 9.89 9.65
N LEU A 128 19.27 10.03 8.53
CA LEU A 128 18.39 11.18 8.33
C LEU A 128 17.23 11.22 9.34
N SER A 129 16.66 10.05 9.64
CA SER A 129 15.58 9.95 10.64
C SER A 129 16.11 10.15 12.06
N GLY A 130 17.31 9.65 12.35
CA GLY A 130 17.98 9.70 13.64
C GLY A 130 18.90 10.92 13.86
N VAL A 131 18.91 11.91 12.97
CA VAL A 131 19.88 13.02 12.99
C VAL A 131 19.94 13.77 14.33
N LYS A 132 18.78 13.92 15.00
CA LYS A 132 18.74 14.54 16.34
C LYS A 132 19.47 13.71 17.38
N THR A 133 19.31 12.38 17.31
CA THR A 133 19.98 11.44 18.23
C THR A 133 21.50 11.42 17.97
N ILE A 134 21.90 11.34 16.70
CA ILE A 134 23.31 11.35 16.29
C ILE A 134 24.01 12.62 16.85
N ARG A 135 23.39 13.78 16.66
CA ARG A 135 23.91 15.06 17.17
C ARG A 135 23.89 15.17 18.70
N ALA A 136 22.83 14.63 19.36
CA ALA A 136 22.74 14.66 20.81
C ALA A 136 23.86 13.86 21.49
N TYR A 137 24.34 12.80 20.82
CA TYR A 137 25.43 11.94 21.33
C TYR A 137 26.78 12.22 20.66
N ALA A 138 26.90 13.24 19.79
CA ALA A 138 28.12 13.60 19.04
C ALA A 138 28.75 12.38 18.34
N ARG A 139 27.92 11.60 17.59
CA ARG A 139 28.34 10.37 16.92
C ARG A 139 28.47 10.51 15.40
N GLU A 140 28.64 11.72 14.88
CA GLU A 140 28.74 12.04 13.45
C GLU A 140 29.89 11.28 12.77
N ASP A 141 31.05 11.20 13.43
CA ASP A 141 32.21 10.49 12.88
C ASP A 141 31.95 8.99 12.76
N TYR A 142 31.30 8.39 13.75
CA TYR A 142 30.94 6.97 13.75
C TYR A 142 29.98 6.65 12.59
N GLU A 143 28.92 7.42 12.41
CA GLU A 143 27.97 7.20 11.30
C GLU A 143 28.60 7.50 9.95
N THR A 144 29.50 8.49 9.88
CA THR A 144 30.26 8.76 8.66
C THR A 144 31.13 7.55 8.26
N ASP A 145 31.79 6.92 9.20
CA ASP A 145 32.62 5.74 8.93
C ASP A 145 31.75 4.54 8.56
N ARG A 146 30.63 4.32 9.24
CA ARG A 146 29.62 3.30 8.89
C ARG A 146 29.09 3.48 7.45
N TYR A 147 28.77 4.72 7.08
CA TYR A 147 28.34 5.04 5.71
C TYR A 147 29.43 4.75 4.69
N ARG A 148 30.68 5.11 4.97
CA ARG A 148 31.83 4.85 4.09
C ARG A 148 32.02 3.37 3.84
N GLU A 149 31.94 2.54 4.89
CA GLU A 149 32.10 1.09 4.76
C GLU A 149 31.07 0.49 3.78
N VAL A 150 29.80 0.88 3.91
CA VAL A 150 28.73 0.39 3.01
C VAL A 150 28.88 0.95 1.61
N ASN A 151 29.35 2.18 1.46
CA ASN A 151 29.64 2.79 0.16
C ASN A 151 30.83 2.15 -0.54
N ASP A 152 31.87 1.73 0.19
CA ASP A 152 33.01 0.99 -0.34
C ASP A 152 32.60 -0.43 -0.80
N ASP A 153 31.69 -1.14 -0.11
CA ASP A 153 31.11 -2.40 -0.61
C ASP A 153 30.37 -2.17 -1.94
N LEU A 154 29.57 -1.12 -2.04
CA LEU A 154 28.89 -0.75 -3.28
C LEU A 154 29.87 -0.47 -4.41
N LEU A 155 30.92 0.31 -4.14
CA LEU A 155 31.98 0.59 -5.12
C LEU A 155 32.66 -0.69 -5.58
N GLY A 156 33.02 -1.58 -4.65
CA GLY A 156 33.66 -2.88 -4.95
C GLY A 156 32.80 -3.72 -5.90
N ARG A 157 31.49 -3.83 -5.64
CA ARG A 157 30.56 -4.59 -6.49
C ARG A 157 30.34 -3.96 -7.86
N ASN A 158 30.31 -2.62 -7.92
CA ASN A 158 30.23 -1.91 -9.20
C ASN A 158 31.50 -2.16 -10.04
N LEU A 159 32.68 -2.10 -9.42
CA LEU A 159 33.95 -2.37 -10.11
C LEU A 159 34.04 -3.82 -10.59
N GLU A 160 33.57 -4.80 -9.82
CA GLU A 160 33.49 -6.21 -10.24
C GLU A 160 32.57 -6.39 -11.45
N THR A 161 31.42 -5.72 -11.43
CA THR A 161 30.47 -5.71 -12.55
C THR A 161 31.10 -5.12 -13.80
N VAL A 162 31.73 -3.94 -13.71
CA VAL A 162 32.42 -3.28 -14.85
C VAL A 162 33.58 -4.12 -15.35
N ARG A 163 34.37 -4.75 -14.46
CA ARG A 163 35.45 -5.65 -14.83
C ARG A 163 34.93 -6.87 -15.62
N THR A 164 33.78 -7.40 -15.22
CA THR A 164 33.14 -8.51 -15.94
C THR A 164 32.71 -8.10 -17.34
N PHE A 165 32.16 -6.88 -17.50
CA PHE A 165 31.89 -6.32 -18.83
C PHE A 165 33.19 -6.18 -19.67
N ALA A 166 34.19 -5.52 -19.09
CA ALA A 166 35.47 -5.25 -19.77
C ALA A 166 36.17 -6.54 -20.21
N ASN A 167 36.06 -7.62 -19.47
CA ASN A 167 36.70 -8.88 -19.80
C ASN A 167 35.91 -9.71 -20.84
N ASN A 168 34.56 -9.62 -20.88
CA ASN A 168 33.76 -10.48 -21.75
C ASN A 168 33.41 -9.83 -23.11
N PHE A 169 33.13 -8.54 -23.13
CA PHE A 169 32.75 -7.85 -24.39
C PHE A 169 33.77 -7.92 -25.50
N PRO A 170 35.09 -7.76 -25.26
CA PRO A 170 36.09 -7.91 -26.31
C PRO A 170 36.05 -9.26 -27.01
N PHE A 171 35.71 -10.35 -26.30
CA PHE A 171 35.62 -11.68 -26.93
C PHE A 171 34.45 -11.77 -27.91
N VAL A 172 33.31 -11.12 -27.62
CA VAL A 172 32.18 -11.06 -28.56
C VAL A 172 32.60 -10.36 -29.85
N PHE A 173 33.26 -9.20 -29.73
CA PHE A 173 33.77 -8.48 -30.90
C PHE A 173 34.88 -9.24 -31.61
N PHE A 174 35.75 -9.95 -30.88
CA PHE A 174 36.80 -10.77 -31.48
C PHE A 174 36.19 -11.87 -32.37
N VAL A 175 35.18 -12.59 -31.91
CA VAL A 175 34.48 -13.62 -32.71
C VAL A 175 33.80 -13.00 -33.92
N ALA A 176 33.16 -11.83 -33.76
CA ALA A 176 32.57 -11.12 -34.87
C ALA A 176 33.60 -10.72 -35.94
N ASN A 177 34.76 -10.20 -35.51
CA ASN A 177 35.85 -9.84 -36.40
C ASN A 177 36.50 -11.07 -37.09
N LEU A 178 36.55 -12.24 -36.43
CA LEU A 178 36.93 -13.49 -37.08
C LEU A 178 35.95 -13.88 -38.21
N GLY A 179 34.64 -13.66 -37.98
CA GLY A 179 33.65 -13.81 -39.06
C GLY A 179 33.89 -12.88 -40.24
N THR A 180 34.17 -11.60 -39.96
CA THR A 180 34.56 -10.61 -40.97
C THR A 180 35.80 -11.06 -41.74
N LEU A 181 36.86 -11.53 -41.04
CA LEU A 181 38.05 -12.04 -41.65
C LEU A 181 37.76 -13.23 -42.55
N GLY A 182 36.92 -14.17 -42.09
CA GLY A 182 36.46 -15.32 -42.88
C GLY A 182 35.74 -14.89 -44.18
N ILE A 183 34.80 -13.93 -44.07
CA ILE A 183 34.07 -13.40 -45.23
C ILE A 183 35.02 -12.72 -46.22
N VAL A 184 35.97 -11.89 -45.75
CA VAL A 184 36.92 -11.21 -46.62
C VAL A 184 37.85 -12.19 -47.29
N LEU A 185 38.33 -13.21 -46.56
CA LEU A 185 39.25 -14.22 -47.12
C LEU A 185 38.56 -15.11 -48.16
N PHE A 186 37.48 -15.80 -47.74
CA PHE A 186 36.78 -16.73 -48.64
C PHE A 186 36.02 -16.00 -49.76
N GLY A 187 35.36 -14.89 -49.43
CA GLY A 187 34.66 -14.05 -50.41
C GLY A 187 35.63 -13.37 -51.39
N GLY A 188 36.78 -12.86 -50.90
CA GLY A 188 37.81 -12.28 -51.73
C GLY A 188 38.40 -13.25 -52.74
N LEU A 189 38.70 -14.51 -52.32
CA LEU A 189 39.12 -15.56 -53.21
C LEU A 189 38.10 -15.84 -54.33
N ARG A 190 36.80 -15.82 -53.99
CA ARG A 190 35.73 -16.03 -54.98
C ARG A 190 35.52 -14.83 -55.90
N VAL A 191 35.76 -13.62 -55.42
CA VAL A 191 35.75 -12.42 -56.27
C VAL A 191 36.86 -12.52 -57.30
N ILE A 192 38.09 -12.92 -56.89
CA ILE A 192 39.24 -13.14 -57.80
C ILE A 192 38.95 -14.24 -58.83
N GLY A 193 38.25 -15.31 -58.38
CA GLY A 193 37.79 -16.41 -59.22
C GLY A 193 36.58 -16.08 -60.13
N GLY A 194 36.04 -14.87 -60.08
CA GLY A 194 34.91 -14.41 -60.90
C GLY A 194 33.54 -15.00 -60.51
N THR A 195 33.42 -15.71 -59.40
CA THR A 195 32.16 -16.34 -58.90
C THR A 195 31.36 -15.47 -57.95
N LEU A 196 31.92 -14.37 -57.49
CA LEU A 196 31.27 -13.39 -56.64
C LEU A 196 31.64 -11.98 -57.11
N THR A 197 30.74 -11.02 -56.97
CA THR A 197 31.04 -9.60 -57.25
C THR A 197 31.58 -8.90 -55.99
N VAL A 198 32.31 -7.81 -56.16
CA VAL A 198 32.76 -6.95 -55.04
C VAL A 198 31.58 -6.40 -54.29
N GLY A 199 30.45 -6.06 -54.95
CA GLY A 199 29.23 -5.58 -54.32
C GLY A 199 28.62 -6.61 -53.36
N GLU A 200 28.58 -7.87 -53.76
CA GLU A 200 28.09 -8.98 -52.90
C GLU A 200 29.00 -9.18 -51.67
N LEU A 201 30.34 -9.10 -51.84
CA LEU A 201 31.28 -9.18 -50.74
C LEU A 201 31.06 -8.06 -49.71
N ILE A 202 30.84 -6.83 -50.15
CA ILE A 202 30.52 -5.69 -49.29
C ILE A 202 29.16 -5.92 -48.59
N ALA A 203 28.16 -6.42 -49.32
CA ALA A 203 26.86 -6.74 -48.75
C ALA A 203 26.96 -7.79 -47.62
N PHE A 204 27.75 -8.86 -47.83
CA PHE A 204 27.99 -9.87 -46.76
C PHE A 204 28.59 -9.29 -45.50
N ASN A 205 29.60 -8.42 -45.66
CA ASN A 205 30.24 -7.77 -44.51
C ASN A 205 29.26 -6.85 -43.76
N THR A 206 28.43 -6.11 -44.50
CA THR A 206 27.40 -5.24 -43.93
C THR A 206 26.35 -6.05 -43.20
N TYR A 207 25.88 -7.14 -43.81
CA TYR A 207 24.84 -8.00 -43.22
C TYR A 207 25.36 -8.78 -42.01
N LEU A 208 26.64 -9.15 -41.94
CA LEU A 208 27.21 -9.69 -40.70
C LEU A 208 27.11 -8.70 -39.53
N GLY A 209 27.37 -7.41 -39.78
CA GLY A 209 27.17 -6.36 -38.78
C GLY A 209 25.70 -6.28 -38.32
N PHE A 210 24.74 -6.44 -39.24
CA PHE A 210 23.32 -6.44 -38.93
C PHE A 210 22.86 -7.67 -38.14
N LEU A 211 23.57 -8.80 -38.19
CA LEU A 211 23.27 -9.96 -37.33
C LEU A 211 23.68 -9.77 -35.88
N LEU A 212 24.68 -8.95 -35.59
CA LEU A 212 25.16 -8.73 -34.21
C LEU A 212 24.16 -7.98 -33.36
N PHE A 213 23.55 -6.93 -33.90
CA PHE A 213 22.66 -6.05 -33.16
C PHE A 213 21.42 -6.77 -32.57
N PRO A 214 20.66 -7.57 -33.37
CA PRO A 214 19.54 -8.35 -32.84
C PRO A 214 19.93 -9.33 -31.71
N ILE A 215 21.09 -9.99 -31.87
CA ILE A 215 21.56 -10.97 -30.89
C ILE A 215 21.86 -10.28 -29.55
N LEU A 216 22.53 -9.13 -29.56
CA LEU A 216 22.78 -8.32 -28.38
C LEU A 216 21.46 -7.83 -27.76
N THR A 217 20.54 -7.32 -28.59
CA THR A 217 19.23 -6.83 -28.14
C THR A 217 18.43 -7.90 -27.43
N ILE A 218 18.33 -9.11 -28.00
CA ILE A 218 17.60 -10.24 -27.36
C ILE A 218 18.24 -10.59 -26.02
N GLY A 219 19.58 -10.59 -25.94
CA GLY A 219 20.29 -10.85 -24.68
C GLY A 219 19.92 -9.86 -23.58
N PHE A 220 19.95 -8.56 -23.87
CA PHE A 220 19.60 -7.52 -22.89
C PHE A 220 18.11 -7.48 -22.55
N LEU A 221 17.23 -7.72 -23.54
CA LEU A 221 15.78 -7.74 -23.32
C LEU A 221 15.30 -8.92 -22.46
N SER A 222 16.05 -10.01 -22.40
CA SER A 222 15.72 -11.15 -21.54
C SER A 222 15.58 -10.73 -20.07
N ALA A 223 16.43 -9.85 -19.59
CA ALA A 223 16.32 -9.31 -18.23
C ALA A 223 15.08 -8.40 -18.04
N ALA A 224 14.77 -7.58 -19.07
CA ALA A 224 13.57 -6.73 -19.06
C ALA A 224 12.29 -7.57 -19.09
N PHE A 225 12.24 -8.64 -19.88
CA PHE A 225 11.14 -9.59 -19.91
C PHE A 225 10.91 -10.25 -18.55
N SER A 226 11.97 -10.73 -17.88
CA SER A 226 11.87 -11.34 -16.57
C SER A 226 11.34 -10.36 -15.50
N ARG A 227 11.80 -9.10 -15.54
CA ARG A 227 11.30 -8.06 -14.63
C ARG A 227 9.84 -7.75 -14.88
N ALA A 228 9.46 -7.52 -16.13
CA ALA A 228 8.06 -7.24 -16.49
C ALA A 228 7.13 -8.40 -16.11
N GLY A 229 7.57 -9.66 -16.31
CA GLY A 229 6.82 -10.85 -15.91
C GLY A 229 6.62 -10.93 -14.38
N ALA A 230 7.67 -10.67 -13.60
CA ALA A 230 7.57 -10.62 -12.14
C ALA A 230 6.66 -9.49 -11.66
N SER A 231 6.76 -8.30 -12.28
CA SER A 231 5.88 -7.16 -11.97
C SER A 231 4.43 -7.46 -12.34
N ALA A 232 4.19 -8.08 -13.50
CA ALA A 232 2.85 -8.51 -13.90
C ALA A 232 2.25 -9.51 -12.89
N ALA A 233 3.01 -10.51 -12.46
CA ALA A 233 2.53 -11.46 -11.45
C ALA A 233 2.06 -10.76 -10.17
N ARG A 234 2.81 -9.77 -9.65
CA ARG A 234 2.42 -9.01 -8.47
C ARG A 234 1.22 -8.08 -8.68
N VAL A 235 1.09 -7.51 -9.88
CA VAL A 235 -0.09 -6.70 -10.25
C VAL A 235 -1.34 -7.56 -10.31
N PHE A 236 -1.27 -8.73 -10.96
CA PHE A 236 -2.40 -9.65 -11.06
C PHE A 236 -2.74 -10.31 -9.72
N GLU A 237 -1.78 -10.49 -8.80
CA GLU A 237 -2.06 -10.91 -7.42
C GLU A 237 -3.06 -9.99 -6.72
N ILE A 238 -2.98 -8.66 -6.95
CA ILE A 238 -3.97 -7.71 -6.42
C ILE A 238 -5.28 -7.79 -7.19
N LEU A 239 -5.22 -7.79 -8.52
CA LEU A 239 -6.43 -7.81 -9.36
C LEU A 239 -7.28 -9.05 -9.13
N ASP A 240 -6.64 -10.20 -8.90
CA ASP A 240 -7.28 -11.49 -8.67
C ASP A 240 -7.60 -11.73 -7.19
N ALA A 241 -7.15 -10.86 -6.26
CA ALA A 241 -7.43 -11.01 -4.84
C ALA A 241 -8.96 -11.02 -4.59
N PRO A 242 -9.47 -11.95 -3.75
CA PRO A 242 -10.89 -11.96 -3.41
C PRO A 242 -11.28 -10.73 -2.61
N ILE A 243 -12.47 -10.20 -2.86
CA ILE A 243 -13.06 -9.15 -2.02
C ILE A 243 -13.73 -9.85 -0.85
N GLU A 244 -13.17 -9.67 0.36
CA GLU A 244 -13.58 -10.41 1.56
C GLU A 244 -14.96 -9.95 2.09
N VAL A 245 -15.28 -8.65 1.92
CA VAL A 245 -16.54 -8.04 2.37
C VAL A 245 -17.21 -7.35 1.19
N GLU A 246 -18.31 -7.92 0.74
CA GLU A 246 -19.07 -7.43 -0.42
C GLU A 246 -20.58 -7.55 -0.12
N ASP A 247 -21.36 -6.70 -0.78
CA ASP A 247 -22.83 -6.81 -0.70
C ASP A 247 -23.30 -8.12 -1.30
N LYS A 248 -24.16 -8.84 -0.58
CA LYS A 248 -24.82 -10.03 -1.14
C LYS A 248 -25.72 -9.62 -2.31
N PRO A 249 -25.94 -10.50 -3.31
CA PRO A 249 -26.82 -10.20 -4.43
C PRO A 249 -28.26 -9.82 -4.04
N ASP A 250 -28.71 -10.29 -2.88
CA ASP A 250 -30.02 -10.05 -2.28
C ASP A 250 -29.98 -9.06 -1.10
N ALA A 251 -28.85 -8.37 -0.89
CA ALA A 251 -28.71 -7.36 0.15
C ALA A 251 -29.73 -6.23 -0.04
N VAL A 252 -30.43 -5.91 1.02
CA VAL A 252 -31.43 -4.83 1.05
C VAL A 252 -30.86 -3.56 1.67
N ALA A 253 -31.36 -2.40 1.27
CA ALA A 253 -31.01 -1.17 1.95
C ALA A 253 -31.55 -1.21 3.39
N LEU A 254 -30.69 -0.89 4.37
CA LEU A 254 -31.08 -0.81 5.78
C LEU A 254 -32.14 0.33 5.93
N PRO A 255 -33.33 0.03 6.45
CA PRO A 255 -34.33 1.08 6.69
C PRO A 255 -33.82 2.05 7.78
N PRO A 256 -34.46 3.24 7.93
CA PRO A 256 -34.12 4.13 9.04
C PRO A 256 -34.19 3.39 10.38
N VAL A 257 -33.07 3.33 11.09
CA VAL A 257 -32.91 2.55 12.31
C VAL A 257 -33.17 3.38 13.57
N ARG A 258 -33.66 2.73 14.61
CA ARG A 258 -33.63 3.25 15.98
C ARG A 258 -32.32 2.96 16.69
N CYS A 259 -31.52 2.06 16.07
CA CYS A 259 -30.17 1.68 16.46
C CYS A 259 -30.08 0.81 17.73
N ARG A 260 -30.91 -0.24 17.78
CA ARG A 260 -30.70 -1.36 18.72
C ARG A 260 -29.59 -2.25 18.14
N VAL A 261 -28.49 -2.39 18.86
CA VAL A 261 -27.33 -3.19 18.45
C VAL A 261 -27.32 -4.51 19.24
N GLU A 262 -27.22 -5.63 18.52
CA GLU A 262 -27.20 -6.97 19.12
C GLU A 262 -26.00 -7.78 18.60
N PHE A 263 -25.19 -8.29 19.52
CA PHE A 263 -24.19 -9.30 19.27
C PHE A 263 -24.72 -10.64 19.78
N ASP A 264 -24.83 -11.63 18.89
CA ASP A 264 -25.40 -12.94 19.20
C ASP A 264 -24.36 -14.03 18.93
N GLY A 265 -23.68 -14.49 19.99
CA GLY A 265 -22.68 -15.54 19.93
C GLY A 265 -21.50 -15.23 19.01
N VAL A 266 -21.10 -13.95 18.91
CA VAL A 266 -20.12 -13.50 17.92
C VAL A 266 -18.75 -14.09 18.18
N ARG A 267 -18.25 -14.79 17.15
CA ARG A 267 -16.87 -15.27 17.07
C ARG A 267 -16.16 -14.56 15.94
N PHE A 268 -14.91 -14.21 16.17
CA PHE A 268 -14.12 -13.54 15.14
C PHE A 268 -12.66 -13.93 15.22
N ARG A 269 -12.08 -14.11 14.03
CA ARG A 269 -10.66 -14.36 13.80
C ARG A 269 -10.21 -13.54 12.58
N TYR A 270 -9.06 -12.88 12.69
CA TYR A 270 -8.51 -12.16 11.54
C TYR A 270 -8.10 -13.12 10.41
N PRO A 271 -8.28 -12.72 9.14
CA PRO A 271 -7.87 -13.52 8.00
C PRO A 271 -6.38 -13.87 8.06
N GLY A 272 -6.06 -15.19 7.99
CA GLY A 272 -4.68 -15.69 8.08
C GLY A 272 -4.15 -15.94 9.49
N ASP A 273 -4.91 -15.62 10.54
CA ASP A 273 -4.58 -15.99 11.91
C ASP A 273 -5.38 -17.23 12.34
N GLU A 274 -4.79 -18.10 13.17
CA GLU A 274 -5.48 -19.24 13.76
C GLU A 274 -6.18 -18.90 15.09
N ARG A 275 -5.81 -17.81 15.73
CA ARG A 275 -6.31 -17.38 17.02
C ARG A 275 -7.67 -16.68 16.91
N GLU A 276 -8.68 -17.16 17.64
CA GLU A 276 -9.93 -16.42 17.82
C GLU A 276 -9.70 -15.20 18.72
N VAL A 277 -10.06 -14.03 18.21
CA VAL A 277 -9.96 -12.75 18.93
C VAL A 277 -11.24 -12.48 19.73
N LEU A 278 -12.42 -12.89 19.20
CA LEU A 278 -13.69 -12.88 19.93
C LEU A 278 -14.25 -14.29 19.99
N LYS A 279 -14.67 -14.73 21.18
CA LYS A 279 -14.97 -16.13 21.51
C LYS A 279 -16.41 -16.34 21.98
N GLY A 280 -17.39 -15.89 21.17
CA GLY A 280 -18.80 -16.09 21.50
C GLY A 280 -19.42 -14.93 22.30
N VAL A 281 -19.06 -13.72 21.94
CA VAL A 281 -19.52 -12.47 22.57
C VAL A 281 -21.02 -12.26 22.31
N SER A 282 -21.80 -12.04 23.40
CA SER A 282 -23.25 -11.81 23.33
C SER A 282 -23.67 -10.68 24.26
N PHE A 283 -24.27 -9.64 23.69
CA PHE A 283 -24.89 -8.52 24.45
C PHE A 283 -25.85 -7.76 23.54
N CYS A 284 -26.62 -6.87 24.16
CA CYS A 284 -27.51 -5.96 23.46
C CYS A 284 -27.37 -4.56 24.04
N VAL A 285 -27.40 -3.56 23.17
CA VAL A 285 -27.43 -2.13 23.47
C VAL A 285 -28.74 -1.57 22.93
N GLU A 286 -29.56 -0.98 23.76
CA GLU A 286 -30.84 -0.42 23.36
C GLU A 286 -30.64 0.96 22.69
N PRO A 287 -31.62 1.42 21.89
CA PRO A 287 -31.54 2.73 21.25
C PRO A 287 -31.32 3.87 22.26
N GLY A 288 -30.38 4.75 21.97
CA GLY A 288 -30.06 5.90 22.82
C GLY A 288 -29.16 5.59 24.02
N GLN A 289 -28.70 4.35 24.18
CA GLN A 289 -27.74 3.99 25.22
C GLN A 289 -26.30 4.24 24.82
N THR A 290 -25.48 4.56 25.80
CA THR A 290 -24.01 4.61 25.70
C THR A 290 -23.45 3.31 26.27
N ALA A 291 -22.76 2.55 25.39
CA ALA A 291 -22.03 1.34 25.73
C ALA A 291 -20.54 1.63 25.81
N ALA A 292 -19.93 1.50 26.97
CA ALA A 292 -18.50 1.62 27.17
C ALA A 292 -17.81 0.25 27.14
N ILE A 293 -16.70 0.15 26.40
CA ILE A 293 -15.93 -1.07 26.27
C ILE A 293 -14.58 -0.87 26.96
N LEU A 294 -14.31 -1.69 27.95
CA LEU A 294 -13.08 -1.72 28.73
C LEU A 294 -12.39 -3.07 28.59
N GLY A 295 -11.11 -3.11 28.94
CA GLY A 295 -10.31 -4.34 28.96
C GLY A 295 -8.85 -4.07 28.69
N THR A 296 -8.02 -5.08 28.87
CA THR A 296 -6.57 -5.03 28.63
C THR A 296 -6.25 -4.83 27.14
N THR A 297 -5.03 -4.42 26.83
CA THR A 297 -4.57 -4.35 25.44
C THR A 297 -4.62 -5.74 24.82
N GLY A 298 -5.19 -5.86 23.62
CA GLY A 298 -5.35 -7.15 22.93
C GLY A 298 -6.59 -7.96 23.34
N SER A 299 -7.47 -7.45 24.23
CA SER A 299 -8.71 -8.16 24.63
C SER A 299 -9.79 -8.21 23.55
N GLY A 300 -9.65 -7.48 22.42
CA GLY A 300 -10.59 -7.49 21.30
C GLY A 300 -11.52 -6.27 21.21
N LYS A 301 -11.29 -5.19 21.98
CA LYS A 301 -12.12 -3.97 21.97
C LYS A 301 -12.31 -3.34 20.59
N SER A 302 -11.20 -2.99 19.93
CA SER A 302 -11.24 -2.38 18.59
C SER A 302 -11.79 -3.35 17.55
N THR A 303 -11.52 -4.65 17.71
CA THR A 303 -12.10 -5.70 16.86
C THR A 303 -13.63 -5.70 16.97
N LEU A 304 -14.18 -5.64 18.18
CA LEU A 304 -15.62 -5.63 18.42
C LEU A 304 -16.30 -4.46 17.71
N VAL A 305 -15.78 -3.23 17.86
CA VAL A 305 -16.40 -2.05 17.23
C VAL A 305 -16.22 -2.03 15.70
N ASN A 306 -15.15 -2.63 15.17
CA ASN A 306 -14.92 -2.73 13.74
C ASN A 306 -15.89 -3.68 13.01
N LEU A 307 -16.56 -4.57 13.74
CA LEU A 307 -17.63 -5.42 13.20
C LEU A 307 -18.94 -4.65 12.96
N LEU A 308 -19.17 -3.53 13.65
CA LEU A 308 -20.39 -2.73 13.51
C LEU A 308 -20.53 -2.08 12.12
N PRO A 309 -19.51 -1.38 11.57
CA PRO A 309 -19.54 -0.87 10.19
C PRO A 309 -19.23 -1.96 9.14
N ARG A 310 -19.15 -3.23 9.57
CA ARG A 310 -18.81 -4.36 8.75
C ARG A 310 -17.49 -4.14 8.01
N PHE A 311 -16.41 -3.80 8.73
CA PHE A 311 -15.07 -3.80 8.18
C PHE A 311 -14.55 -5.21 7.97
N TYR A 312 -15.09 -6.14 8.75
CA TYR A 312 -14.87 -7.59 8.64
C TYR A 312 -16.21 -8.32 8.84
N ASP A 313 -16.35 -9.49 8.26
CA ASP A 313 -17.45 -10.39 8.54
C ASP A 313 -17.10 -11.31 9.72
N VAL A 314 -18.08 -11.59 10.58
CA VAL A 314 -17.91 -12.50 11.72
C VAL A 314 -17.64 -13.94 11.24
N THR A 315 -16.78 -14.67 11.97
CA THR A 315 -16.51 -16.09 11.67
C THR A 315 -17.57 -17.03 12.27
N GLY A 316 -18.37 -16.54 13.22
CA GLY A 316 -19.52 -17.26 13.81
C GLY A 316 -20.43 -16.29 14.53
N GLY A 317 -21.69 -16.68 14.73
CA GLY A 317 -22.69 -15.79 15.30
C GLY A 317 -23.18 -14.72 14.33
N ALA A 318 -23.76 -13.64 14.88
CA ALA A 318 -24.31 -12.53 14.10
C ALA A 318 -24.19 -11.20 14.84
N VAL A 319 -23.97 -10.12 14.08
CA VAL A 319 -24.14 -8.72 14.53
C VAL A 319 -25.40 -8.20 13.85
N ARG A 320 -26.36 -7.70 14.65
CA ARG A 320 -27.62 -7.18 14.13
C ARG A 320 -27.82 -5.73 14.52
N LEU A 321 -28.41 -4.98 13.59
CA LEU A 321 -28.86 -3.61 13.80
C LEU A 321 -30.39 -3.58 13.61
N ASP A 322 -31.16 -3.27 14.64
CA ASP A 322 -32.64 -3.35 14.69
C ASP A 322 -33.16 -4.71 14.15
N GLY A 323 -32.49 -5.81 14.50
CA GLY A 323 -32.84 -7.18 14.08
C GLY A 323 -32.35 -7.60 12.70
N HIS A 324 -31.80 -6.69 11.90
CA HIS A 324 -31.19 -6.99 10.61
C HIS A 324 -29.73 -7.39 10.78
N ASP A 325 -29.33 -8.55 10.27
CA ASP A 325 -27.92 -8.94 10.23
C ASP A 325 -27.16 -7.98 9.30
N VAL A 326 -26.03 -7.44 9.77
CA VAL A 326 -25.21 -6.49 8.99
C VAL A 326 -24.70 -7.08 7.67
N ARG A 327 -24.71 -8.41 7.53
CA ARG A 327 -24.33 -9.13 6.30
C ARG A 327 -25.44 -9.17 5.25
N ASP A 328 -26.69 -8.89 5.61
CA ASP A 328 -27.85 -8.97 4.74
C ASP A 328 -28.30 -7.58 4.24
N VAL A 329 -27.62 -6.54 4.66
CA VAL A 329 -27.86 -5.16 4.22
C VAL A 329 -26.72 -4.62 3.38
N THR A 330 -27.00 -3.61 2.54
CA THR A 330 -25.95 -2.99 1.73
C THR A 330 -24.97 -2.19 2.57
N LEU A 331 -23.69 -2.29 2.29
CA LEU A 331 -22.62 -1.58 3.02
C LEU A 331 -22.84 -0.06 3.03
N SER A 332 -23.31 0.49 1.91
CA SER A 332 -23.60 1.92 1.82
C SER A 332 -24.69 2.35 2.80
N SER A 333 -25.81 1.61 2.88
CA SER A 333 -26.91 1.94 3.80
C SER A 333 -26.53 1.73 5.27
N LEU A 334 -25.73 0.69 5.57
CA LEU A 334 -25.20 0.44 6.91
C LEU A 334 -24.27 1.57 7.36
N ARG A 335 -23.26 1.87 6.55
CA ARG A 335 -22.22 2.86 6.90
C ARG A 335 -22.74 4.29 6.93
N SER A 336 -23.81 4.60 6.20
CA SER A 336 -24.48 5.91 6.31
C SER A 336 -25.15 6.15 7.68
N GLN A 337 -25.42 5.09 8.45
CA GLN A 337 -25.97 5.18 9.80
C GLN A 337 -24.88 5.24 10.88
N VAL A 338 -23.61 5.07 10.52
CA VAL A 338 -22.48 4.93 11.46
C VAL A 338 -21.53 6.11 11.33
N GLY A 339 -21.31 6.83 12.41
CA GLY A 339 -20.20 7.76 12.56
C GLY A 339 -19.07 7.10 13.35
N ILE A 340 -17.85 7.21 12.87
CA ILE A 340 -16.70 6.61 13.57
C ILE A 340 -15.57 7.64 13.74
N VAL A 341 -15.03 7.69 14.95
CA VAL A 341 -13.81 8.42 15.28
C VAL A 341 -12.76 7.41 15.71
N LEU A 342 -11.74 7.22 14.89
CA LEU A 342 -10.67 6.25 15.12
C LEU A 342 -9.61 6.82 16.06
N GLN A 343 -8.89 5.94 16.76
CA GLN A 343 -7.79 6.26 17.65
C GLN A 343 -6.71 7.10 16.95
N GLU A 344 -6.28 6.67 15.76
CA GLU A 344 -5.39 7.46 14.90
C GLU A 344 -6.21 8.34 13.95
N THR A 345 -6.22 9.64 14.24
CA THR A 345 -6.94 10.60 13.43
C THR A 345 -6.19 10.94 12.15
N LEU A 346 -6.74 10.52 11.02
CA LEU A 346 -6.24 10.89 9.69
C LEU A 346 -7.03 12.08 9.13
N LEU A 347 -6.31 13.13 8.72
CA LEU A 347 -6.84 14.21 7.89
C LEU A 347 -6.27 14.12 6.48
N PHE A 348 -7.14 14.31 5.50
CA PHE A 348 -6.77 14.34 4.09
C PHE A 348 -6.22 15.72 3.72
N SER A 349 -5.34 15.77 2.72
CA SER A 349 -4.91 17.03 2.12
C SER A 349 -6.10 17.74 1.49
N GLY A 350 -6.38 18.97 1.94
CA GLY A 350 -7.54 19.75 1.55
C GLY A 350 -7.87 20.79 2.60
N THR A 351 -8.99 21.48 2.50
CA THR A 351 -9.39 22.47 3.48
C THR A 351 -9.93 21.82 4.77
N VAL A 352 -10.00 22.58 5.86
CA VAL A 352 -10.66 22.13 7.10
C VAL A 352 -12.13 21.78 6.79
N ARG A 353 -12.82 22.61 5.97
CA ARG A 353 -14.18 22.33 5.50
C ARG A 353 -14.28 20.98 4.80
N ASP A 354 -13.40 20.69 3.83
CA ASP A 354 -13.42 19.42 3.09
C ASP A 354 -13.18 18.22 4.00
N ASN A 355 -12.33 18.37 5.00
CA ASN A 355 -12.08 17.34 5.99
C ASN A 355 -13.29 17.07 6.88
N ILE A 356 -14.01 18.08 7.33
CA ILE A 356 -15.26 17.91 8.09
C ILE A 356 -16.36 17.35 7.19
N ALA A 357 -16.53 17.89 6.00
CA ALA A 357 -17.57 17.50 5.04
C ALA A 357 -17.28 16.18 4.31
N TYR A 358 -16.20 15.46 4.63
CA TYR A 358 -15.76 14.25 3.91
C TYR A 358 -16.86 13.19 3.76
N GLY A 359 -17.63 12.94 4.82
CA GLY A 359 -18.76 11.97 4.82
C GLY A 359 -20.05 12.52 4.17
N ARG A 360 -20.16 13.84 4.00
CA ARG A 360 -21.33 14.54 3.40
C ARG A 360 -20.85 15.77 2.63
N PRO A 361 -20.30 15.58 1.41
CA PRO A 361 -19.66 16.64 0.63
C PRO A 361 -20.59 17.81 0.27
N ASP A 362 -21.89 17.53 0.15
CA ASP A 362 -22.93 18.52 -0.19
C ASP A 362 -23.41 19.34 1.01
N ALA A 363 -22.84 19.15 2.21
CA ALA A 363 -23.19 19.91 3.40
C ALA A 363 -22.91 21.40 3.21
N THR A 364 -23.86 22.22 3.65
CA THR A 364 -23.71 23.67 3.68
C THR A 364 -22.64 24.10 4.68
N LEU A 365 -22.11 25.31 4.54
CA LEU A 365 -21.12 25.83 5.49
C LEU A 365 -21.73 25.92 6.90
N ASP A 366 -22.98 26.32 7.02
CA ASP A 366 -23.67 26.43 8.33
C ASP A 366 -23.77 25.08 9.06
N GLU A 367 -24.02 23.99 8.30
CA GLU A 367 -24.02 22.62 8.86
C GLU A 367 -22.63 22.18 9.31
N VAL A 368 -21.59 22.50 8.49
CA VAL A 368 -20.18 22.22 8.83
C VAL A 368 -19.78 22.97 10.11
N GLU A 369 -20.15 24.26 10.22
CA GLU A 369 -19.91 25.07 11.41
C GLU A 369 -20.68 24.55 12.63
N ALA A 370 -21.93 24.09 12.46
CA ALA A 370 -22.71 23.49 13.54
C ALA A 370 -22.02 22.23 14.08
N ALA A 371 -21.57 21.33 13.19
CA ALA A 371 -20.84 20.14 13.57
C ALA A 371 -19.48 20.48 14.24
N ALA A 372 -18.78 21.50 13.75
CA ALA A 372 -17.53 21.98 14.34
C ALA A 372 -17.76 22.58 15.73
N ARG A 373 -18.84 23.33 15.95
CA ARG A 373 -19.21 23.85 17.28
C ARG A 373 -19.51 22.71 18.25
N ALA A 374 -20.24 21.69 17.81
CA ALA A 374 -20.52 20.50 18.61
C ALA A 374 -19.25 19.76 19.04
N ALA A 375 -18.25 19.70 18.14
CA ALA A 375 -16.94 19.10 18.41
C ALA A 375 -15.95 20.06 19.08
N ARG A 376 -16.36 21.26 19.50
CA ARG A 376 -15.48 22.31 20.03
C ARG A 376 -14.31 22.65 19.11
N ALA A 377 -14.50 22.50 17.78
CA ALA A 377 -13.49 22.81 16.78
C ALA A 377 -13.62 24.23 16.24
N ASP A 378 -14.81 24.82 16.23
CA ASP A 378 -15.10 26.10 15.60
C ASP A 378 -14.19 27.24 16.09
N GLU A 379 -13.98 27.36 17.39
CA GLU A 379 -13.18 28.44 18.00
C GLU A 379 -11.74 28.46 17.47
N PHE A 380 -11.06 27.30 17.43
CA PHE A 380 -9.70 27.28 16.91
C PHE A 380 -9.67 27.39 15.38
N VAL A 381 -10.68 26.85 14.67
CA VAL A 381 -10.77 26.96 13.20
C VAL A 381 -10.92 28.39 12.77
N GLN A 382 -11.76 29.19 13.44
CA GLN A 382 -11.90 30.62 13.17
C GLN A 382 -10.60 31.40 13.44
N GLY A 383 -9.75 30.92 14.35
CA GLY A 383 -8.42 31.48 14.63
C GLY A 383 -7.35 31.15 13.58
N LEU A 384 -7.63 30.24 12.62
CA LEU A 384 -6.72 29.93 11.52
C LEU A 384 -6.73 31.04 10.45
N PRO A 385 -5.65 31.22 9.66
CA PRO A 385 -5.52 32.33 8.71
C PRO A 385 -6.68 32.46 7.71
N GLU A 386 -7.26 31.35 7.25
CA GLU A 386 -8.37 31.30 6.28
C GLU A 386 -9.61 30.61 6.87
N GLY A 387 -9.68 30.45 8.20
CA GLY A 387 -10.78 29.77 8.89
C GLY A 387 -11.02 28.37 8.33
N TYR A 388 -12.25 28.05 7.95
CA TYR A 388 -12.62 26.77 7.33
C TYR A 388 -11.98 26.54 5.94
N GLY A 389 -11.52 27.58 5.26
CA GLY A 389 -10.77 27.50 4.01
C GLY A 389 -9.28 27.18 4.19
N THR A 390 -8.78 27.16 5.41
CA THR A 390 -7.38 26.84 5.67
C THR A 390 -7.03 25.44 5.17
N VAL A 391 -6.00 25.37 4.32
CA VAL A 391 -5.50 24.10 3.77
C VAL A 391 -4.72 23.35 4.83
N VAL A 392 -5.14 22.13 5.09
CA VAL A 392 -4.45 21.19 5.99
C VAL A 392 -3.52 20.34 5.14
N GLY A 393 -2.24 20.29 5.51
CA GLY A 393 -1.24 19.44 4.85
C GLY A 393 -1.48 17.94 5.08
N GLU A 394 -0.63 17.13 4.44
CA GLU A 394 -0.68 15.67 4.59
C GLU A 394 -0.66 15.26 6.07
N ARG A 395 -1.59 14.40 6.47
CA ARG A 395 -1.80 13.93 7.86
C ARG A 395 -2.02 15.03 8.89
N GLY A 396 -2.49 16.22 8.47
CA GLY A 396 -2.78 17.31 9.39
C GLY A 396 -1.54 18.08 9.89
N ILE A 397 -0.48 18.12 9.07
CA ILE A 397 0.70 18.95 9.38
C ILE A 397 0.25 20.39 9.60
N GLY A 398 0.68 20.98 10.74
CA GLY A 398 0.31 22.33 11.18
C GLY A 398 -0.76 22.38 12.26
N LEU A 399 -1.46 21.27 12.52
CA LEU A 399 -2.45 21.16 13.59
C LEU A 399 -1.92 20.33 14.77
N SER A 400 -2.33 20.69 16.00
CA SER A 400 -2.06 19.86 17.17
C SER A 400 -2.85 18.56 17.15
N GLY A 401 -2.46 17.56 17.95
CA GLY A 401 -3.19 16.28 18.07
C GLY A 401 -4.65 16.49 18.43
N GLY A 402 -4.94 17.32 19.43
CA GLY A 402 -6.31 17.62 19.85
C GLY A 402 -7.13 18.42 18.82
N GLN A 403 -6.48 19.26 17.99
CA GLN A 403 -7.15 19.95 16.89
C GLN A 403 -7.58 18.96 15.80
N ARG A 404 -6.68 18.05 15.40
CA ARG A 404 -7.01 16.99 14.44
C ARG A 404 -8.17 16.13 14.93
N GLN A 405 -8.14 15.74 16.20
CA GLN A 405 -9.15 14.91 16.82
C GLN A 405 -10.53 15.58 16.83
N ARG A 406 -10.61 16.89 17.16
CA ARG A 406 -11.86 17.66 17.11
C ARG A 406 -12.41 17.79 15.69
N ILE A 407 -11.56 17.91 14.67
CA ILE A 407 -12.00 17.88 13.27
C ILE A 407 -12.58 16.50 12.91
N ALA A 408 -11.97 15.41 13.38
CA ALA A 408 -12.49 14.06 13.13
C ALA A 408 -13.83 13.82 13.84
N ILE A 409 -14.01 14.34 15.06
CA ILE A 409 -15.31 14.30 15.76
C ILE A 409 -16.35 15.10 14.98
N ALA A 410 -16.02 16.32 14.51
CA ALA A 410 -16.91 17.13 13.68
C ALA A 410 -17.32 16.39 12.39
N ARG A 411 -16.35 15.71 11.72
CA ARG A 411 -16.61 14.85 10.55
C ARG A 411 -17.63 13.75 10.86
N ALA A 412 -17.46 13.06 11.98
CA ALA A 412 -18.36 11.97 12.38
C ALA A 412 -19.75 12.50 12.72
N LEU A 413 -19.87 13.66 13.35
CA LEU A 413 -21.14 14.28 13.73
C LEU A 413 -21.90 14.85 12.52
N LEU A 414 -21.21 15.38 11.52
CA LEU A 414 -21.83 15.98 10.34
C LEU A 414 -22.65 14.98 9.51
N VAL A 415 -22.30 13.72 9.54
CA VAL A 415 -23.02 12.64 8.84
C VAL A 415 -24.40 12.41 9.49
N ASP A 416 -24.65 12.93 10.69
CA ASP A 416 -25.86 12.73 11.48
C ASP A 416 -26.15 11.23 11.78
N PRO A 417 -25.16 10.49 12.33
CA PRO A 417 -25.26 9.05 12.48
C PRO A 417 -26.23 8.65 13.60
N ARG A 418 -26.90 7.51 13.43
CA ARG A 418 -27.69 6.88 14.50
C ARG A 418 -26.82 6.05 15.44
N LEU A 419 -25.69 5.56 14.95
CA LEU A 419 -24.67 4.84 15.70
C LEU A 419 -23.36 5.62 15.68
N LEU A 420 -22.86 6.03 16.84
CA LEU A 420 -21.56 6.68 16.96
C LEU A 420 -20.55 5.75 17.63
N ILE A 421 -19.38 5.61 17.03
CA ILE A 421 -18.27 4.83 17.55
C ILE A 421 -17.11 5.77 17.87
N LEU A 422 -16.64 5.75 19.11
CA LEU A 422 -15.54 6.58 19.61
C LEU A 422 -14.44 5.65 20.11
N ASP A 423 -13.38 5.47 19.33
CA ASP A 423 -12.21 4.65 19.70
C ASP A 423 -11.10 5.55 20.24
N ASP A 424 -10.99 5.63 21.59
CA ASP A 424 -10.00 6.45 22.33
C ASP A 424 -9.87 7.89 21.80
N SER A 425 -11.01 8.46 21.44
CA SER A 425 -11.11 9.66 20.61
C SER A 425 -10.76 10.98 21.33
N THR A 426 -10.37 10.96 22.60
CA THR A 426 -10.05 12.15 23.40
C THR A 426 -8.66 12.10 24.04
N SER A 427 -7.88 11.06 23.77
CA SER A 427 -6.56 10.85 24.42
C SER A 427 -5.52 11.95 24.13
N ALA A 428 -5.65 12.66 23.02
CA ALA A 428 -4.73 13.74 22.60
C ALA A 428 -5.23 15.14 22.96
N VAL A 429 -6.35 15.26 23.69
CA VAL A 429 -6.98 16.52 24.07
C VAL A 429 -6.69 16.81 25.54
N ASP A 430 -6.57 18.09 25.91
CA ASP A 430 -6.45 18.48 27.31
C ASP A 430 -7.76 18.22 28.08
N ALA A 431 -7.65 18.05 29.42
CA ALA A 431 -8.77 17.60 30.26
C ALA A 431 -9.98 18.57 30.25
N GLU A 432 -9.76 19.87 30.11
CA GLU A 432 -10.82 20.87 30.07
C GLU A 432 -11.60 20.79 28.76
N THR A 433 -10.86 20.71 27.64
CA THR A 433 -11.46 20.53 26.31
C THR A 433 -12.13 19.16 26.18
N GLU A 434 -11.55 18.10 26.76
CA GLU A 434 -12.14 16.75 26.80
C GLU A 434 -13.50 16.79 27.52
N ALA A 435 -13.57 17.38 28.71
CA ALA A 435 -14.83 17.51 29.46
C ALA A 435 -15.90 18.28 28.67
N ALA A 436 -15.50 19.36 27.98
CA ALA A 436 -16.40 20.16 27.16
C ALA A 436 -16.88 19.42 25.89
N ILE A 437 -16.03 18.59 25.27
CA ILE A 437 -16.42 17.70 24.18
C ILE A 437 -17.41 16.66 24.69
N GLN A 438 -17.11 16.01 25.81
CA GLN A 438 -17.97 15.00 26.41
C GLN A 438 -19.37 15.57 26.73
N GLU A 439 -19.44 16.73 27.38
CA GLU A 439 -20.70 17.41 27.65
C GLU A 439 -21.52 17.71 26.39
N SER A 440 -20.83 18.13 25.33
CA SER A 440 -21.47 18.41 24.04
C SER A 440 -22.00 17.13 23.36
N LEU A 441 -21.20 16.06 23.42
CA LEU A 441 -21.58 14.75 22.89
C LEU A 441 -22.77 14.20 23.69
N ASP A 442 -22.72 14.20 25.02
CA ASP A 442 -23.79 13.69 25.89
C ASP A 442 -25.12 14.41 25.64
N ARG A 443 -25.07 15.73 25.41
CA ARG A 443 -26.25 16.52 25.04
C ARG A 443 -26.86 16.06 23.74
N LEU A 444 -26.02 15.98 22.66
CA LEU A 444 -26.46 15.54 21.35
C LEU A 444 -26.98 14.09 21.34
N MET A 445 -26.35 13.21 22.13
CA MET A 445 -26.76 11.81 22.24
C MET A 445 -28.15 11.66 22.88
N ARG A 446 -28.38 12.41 23.98
CA ARG A 446 -29.67 12.36 24.72
C ARG A 446 -30.82 13.01 23.96
N GLU A 447 -30.57 14.17 23.34
CA GLU A 447 -31.60 14.91 22.60
C GLU A 447 -32.07 14.16 21.35
N GLU A 448 -31.18 13.36 20.69
CA GLU A 448 -31.49 12.72 19.43
C GLU A 448 -31.56 11.18 19.49
N HIS A 449 -31.55 10.62 20.73
CA HIS A 449 -31.62 9.16 20.96
C HIS A 449 -30.63 8.33 20.14
N ARG A 450 -29.38 8.79 20.04
CA ARG A 450 -28.32 8.09 19.32
C ARG A 450 -27.69 7.02 20.21
N THR A 451 -27.35 5.88 19.61
CA THR A 451 -26.60 4.82 20.31
C THR A 451 -25.11 5.08 20.16
N VAL A 452 -24.35 4.95 21.26
CA VAL A 452 -22.92 5.25 21.30
C VAL A 452 -22.12 4.05 21.78
N PHE A 453 -21.03 3.75 21.09
CA PHE A 453 -19.99 2.83 21.55
C PHE A 453 -18.72 3.62 21.82
N VAL A 454 -18.21 3.52 23.05
CA VAL A 454 -16.97 4.19 23.45
C VAL A 454 -15.96 3.14 23.89
N ILE A 455 -14.82 3.07 23.19
CA ILE A 455 -13.64 2.40 23.73
C ILE A 455 -12.91 3.43 24.58
N ALA A 456 -12.88 3.21 25.88
CA ALA A 456 -12.29 4.15 26.82
C ALA A 456 -11.08 3.53 27.51
N GLN A 457 -10.03 4.35 27.64
CA GLN A 457 -8.89 4.04 28.50
C GLN A 457 -8.98 4.78 29.83
N ARG A 458 -9.92 5.73 29.97
CA ARG A 458 -10.10 6.54 31.18
C ARG A 458 -11.43 6.26 31.86
N VAL A 459 -11.37 6.15 33.19
CA VAL A 459 -12.53 5.89 34.03
C VAL A 459 -13.62 6.98 33.95
N SER A 460 -13.20 8.25 33.77
CA SER A 460 -14.14 9.37 33.64
C SER A 460 -15.11 9.20 32.49
N THR A 461 -14.66 8.68 31.37
CA THR A 461 -15.48 8.46 30.18
C THR A 461 -16.45 7.30 30.31
N VAL A 462 -16.18 6.36 31.24
CA VAL A 462 -16.94 5.11 31.42
C VAL A 462 -18.01 5.24 32.50
N ARG A 463 -17.80 6.15 33.44
CA ARG A 463 -18.60 6.27 34.66
C ARG A 463 -20.09 6.52 34.38
N ASP A 464 -20.37 7.31 33.35
CA ASP A 464 -21.71 7.75 33.01
C ASP A 464 -22.38 6.88 31.92
N ALA A 465 -21.71 5.78 31.50
CA ALA A 465 -22.23 4.86 30.49
C ALA A 465 -23.41 4.02 31.05
N ASP A 466 -24.44 3.82 30.22
CA ASP A 466 -25.59 2.99 30.55
C ASP A 466 -25.25 1.50 30.65
N LEU A 467 -24.27 1.07 29.86
CA LEU A 467 -23.74 -0.29 29.83
C LEU A 467 -22.21 -0.28 29.71
N ILE A 468 -21.55 -0.94 30.63
CA ILE A 468 -20.10 -1.16 30.57
C ILE A 468 -19.87 -2.64 30.28
N LEU A 469 -19.06 -2.91 29.26
CA LEU A 469 -18.59 -4.23 28.85
C LEU A 469 -17.11 -4.35 29.18
N VAL A 470 -16.74 -5.26 30.06
CA VAL A 470 -15.36 -5.57 30.40
C VAL A 470 -14.94 -6.79 29.58
N LEU A 471 -14.09 -6.57 28.59
CA LEU A 471 -13.53 -7.63 27.75
C LEU A 471 -12.22 -8.14 28.33
N ASP A 472 -12.11 -9.45 28.41
CA ASP A 472 -10.88 -10.15 28.75
C ASP A 472 -10.72 -11.37 27.85
N GLU A 473 -9.52 -11.53 27.27
CA GLU A 473 -9.15 -12.63 26.35
C GLU A 473 -10.20 -12.98 25.26
N GLY A 474 -10.95 -11.99 24.78
CA GLY A 474 -11.95 -12.16 23.71
C GLY A 474 -13.34 -12.55 24.19
N GLU A 475 -13.60 -12.52 25.51
CA GLU A 475 -14.90 -12.79 26.12
C GLU A 475 -15.36 -11.60 26.96
N ILE A 476 -16.67 -11.53 27.26
CA ILE A 476 -17.22 -10.56 28.22
C ILE A 476 -17.06 -11.13 29.63
N ALA A 477 -16.01 -10.65 30.32
CA ALA A 477 -15.74 -11.05 31.70
C ALA A 477 -16.76 -10.45 32.70
N ALA A 478 -17.23 -9.21 32.46
CA ALA A 478 -18.25 -8.57 33.28
C ALA A 478 -19.07 -7.55 32.46
N ARG A 479 -20.31 -7.32 32.83
CA ARG A 479 -21.19 -6.29 32.24
C ARG A 479 -22.12 -5.70 33.27
N GLY A 480 -22.42 -4.41 33.14
CA GLY A 480 -23.36 -3.70 34.05
C GLY A 480 -23.07 -2.20 34.05
N THR A 481 -23.70 -1.48 34.97
CA THR A 481 -23.40 -0.07 35.24
C THR A 481 -22.14 0.07 36.10
N HIS A 482 -21.59 1.28 36.18
CA HIS A 482 -20.43 1.56 37.04
C HIS A 482 -20.63 1.10 38.47
N GLU A 483 -21.82 1.44 39.07
CA GLU A 483 -22.12 1.09 40.46
C GLU A 483 -22.24 -0.41 40.69
N GLU A 484 -22.77 -1.16 39.72
CA GLU A 484 -22.85 -2.61 39.75
C GLU A 484 -21.47 -3.25 39.67
N LEU A 485 -20.66 -2.83 38.71
CA LEU A 485 -19.35 -3.42 38.45
C LEU A 485 -18.36 -3.15 39.59
N VAL A 486 -18.39 -1.98 40.20
CA VAL A 486 -17.59 -1.70 41.42
C VAL A 486 -17.86 -2.70 42.53
N ARG A 487 -19.12 -3.19 42.66
CA ARG A 487 -19.50 -4.16 43.70
C ARG A 487 -19.25 -5.61 43.31
N THR A 488 -19.30 -5.94 42.01
CA THR A 488 -19.40 -7.33 41.55
C THR A 488 -18.19 -7.82 40.75
N SER A 489 -17.37 -6.93 40.21
CA SER A 489 -16.26 -7.32 39.32
C SER A 489 -14.89 -6.91 39.88
N GLU A 490 -14.09 -7.91 40.22
CA GLU A 490 -12.71 -7.72 40.69
C GLU A 490 -11.83 -7.14 39.54
N LEU A 491 -11.97 -7.68 38.32
CA LEU A 491 -11.25 -7.20 37.10
C LEU A 491 -11.58 -5.72 36.81
N TYR A 492 -12.87 -5.32 36.95
CA TYR A 492 -13.24 -3.91 36.77
C TYR A 492 -12.55 -3.02 37.80
N ASN A 493 -12.52 -3.44 39.05
CA ASN A 493 -11.86 -2.70 40.14
C ASN A 493 -10.33 -2.64 39.96
N GLU A 494 -9.74 -3.69 39.44
CA GLU A 494 -8.29 -3.70 39.10
C GLU A 494 -7.95 -2.69 37.98
N ILE A 495 -8.78 -2.65 36.90
CA ILE A 495 -8.65 -1.66 35.85
C ILE A 495 -8.81 -0.23 36.39
N LEU A 496 -9.82 -0.01 37.27
CA LEU A 496 -10.02 1.27 37.95
C LEU A 496 -8.79 1.66 38.80
N GLY A 497 -8.29 0.74 39.61
CA GLY A 497 -7.14 0.95 40.49
C GLY A 497 -5.89 1.33 39.72
N SER A 498 -5.61 0.66 38.61
CA SER A 498 -4.45 0.93 37.75
C SER A 498 -4.46 2.33 37.10
N GLN A 499 -5.64 2.94 36.99
CA GLN A 499 -5.81 4.30 36.41
C GLN A 499 -5.82 5.41 37.47
N LEU A 500 -6.09 5.06 38.73
CA LEU A 500 -6.11 6.00 39.86
C LEU A 500 -4.75 6.12 40.57
N GLU A 501 -3.88 5.13 40.41
CA GLU A 501 -2.51 5.22 40.93
C GLU A 501 -1.68 6.10 39.97
N PRO A 502 -1.07 7.21 40.47
CA PRO A 502 -0.10 7.94 39.66
C PRO A 502 1.05 6.98 39.35
N ALA A 503 1.48 6.97 38.10
CA ALA A 503 2.63 6.17 37.65
C ALA A 503 3.78 6.35 38.66
N PRO A 504 4.43 5.27 39.15
CA PRO A 504 5.53 5.40 40.09
C PRO A 504 6.56 6.35 39.49
N ALA A 505 6.87 7.43 40.22
CA ALA A 505 7.91 8.38 39.83
C ALA A 505 9.18 7.58 39.60
N GLY A 506 9.55 7.40 38.31
CA GLY A 506 10.69 6.63 37.92
C GLY A 506 11.95 7.13 38.58
N GLY A 507 12.62 6.24 39.29
CA GLY A 507 13.95 6.44 39.81
C GLY A 507 15.03 6.41 38.72
#